data_50f3352d6c532249dca1ec0967ddc5aa
#
_entry.id   50f3352d6c532249dca1ec0967ddc5aa
#
_cell.length_a   1.000
_cell.length_b   1.000
_cell.length_c   1.000
_cell.angle_alpha   90.00
_cell.angle_beta   90.00
_cell.angle_gamma   90.00
#
_symmetry.space_group_name_H-M   'P 1'
#
loop_
_entity.id
_entity.type
_entity.pdbx_description
1 polymer ?
#
loop_
_entity_poly.entity_id
_entity_poly.type
_entity_poly.pdbx_seq_one_letter_code
_entity_poly.pdbx_strand_id
1 'polypeptide(L)'
;MVGRGAFLFASLVAFLLSCGPAVRKETPLGLPPGTFLISAEQIEKSGANTAWQVLKQHAPMLTMREDRNGHPVSIGRRGRSSLVLDEAPVILLDGVRVPDFHALDMIEAQSILLILIYDGVEGTTYYGTDAVSGVVLIKTKDGQSL
;
A
#
# COMPACT_ATOMS: atom_id res chain seq x y z
N MET A 1 15.32 -61.93 -21.72
CA MET A 1 14.19 -61.47 -20.88
C MET A 1 14.77 -60.51 -19.83
N VAL A 2 14.80 -59.24 -20.13
CA VAL A 2 15.29 -58.22 -19.20
C VAL A 2 14.13 -57.27 -18.92
N GLY A 3 13.85 -57.10 -17.65
CA GLY A 3 12.60 -56.69 -17.03
C GLY A 3 12.10 -55.30 -17.38
N ARG A 4 10.88 -55.29 -17.81
CA ARG A 4 10.02 -54.08 -18.05
C ARG A 4 9.64 -53.33 -16.76
N GLY A 5 10.21 -53.69 -15.60
CA GLY A 5 9.91 -53.12 -14.28
C GLY A 5 10.80 -51.93 -13.88
N ALA A 6 11.95 -51.73 -14.51
CA ALA A 6 12.91 -50.71 -14.08
C ALA A 6 12.56 -49.26 -14.56
N PHE A 7 11.73 -49.12 -15.57
CA PHE A 7 11.37 -47.79 -16.09
C PHE A 7 10.22 -47.10 -15.36
N LEU A 8 9.41 -47.83 -14.60
CA LEU A 8 8.28 -47.27 -13.84
C LEU A 8 8.72 -46.65 -12.53
N PHE A 9 9.84 -47.04 -11.93
CA PHE A 9 10.35 -46.47 -10.68
C PHE A 9 11.11 -45.16 -10.86
N ALA A 10 11.69 -44.92 -12.05
CA ALA A 10 12.43 -43.71 -12.33
C ALA A 10 11.49 -42.50 -12.57
N SER A 11 10.24 -42.73 -12.98
CA SER A 11 9.29 -41.65 -13.26
C SER A 11 8.58 -41.07 -12.02
N LEU A 12 8.57 -41.84 -10.90
CA LEU A 12 7.88 -41.41 -9.66
C LEU A 12 8.73 -40.50 -8.78
N VAL A 13 10.07 -40.53 -8.92
CA VAL A 13 10.98 -39.72 -8.11
C VAL A 13 11.14 -38.30 -8.60
N ALA A 14 10.82 -38.03 -9.86
CA ALA A 14 10.96 -36.70 -10.47
C ALA A 14 9.87 -35.68 -10.05
N PHE A 15 8.80 -36.13 -9.37
CA PHE A 15 7.67 -35.25 -9.01
C PHE A 15 7.78 -34.60 -7.62
N LEU A 16 8.79 -34.92 -6.81
CA LEU A 16 8.90 -34.44 -5.42
C LEU A 16 9.86 -33.27 -5.20
N LEU A 17 10.47 -32.72 -6.24
CA LEU A 17 11.46 -31.63 -6.13
C LEU A 17 10.97 -30.27 -6.60
N SER A 18 9.65 -30.07 -6.79
CA SER A 18 9.08 -28.78 -7.22
C SER A 18 8.56 -27.95 -6.06
N CYS A 19 9.23 -27.96 -4.92
CA CYS A 19 9.04 -26.94 -3.89
C CYS A 19 10.15 -25.90 -4.07
N GLY A 20 10.00 -25.04 -5.07
CA GLY A 20 10.84 -23.86 -5.22
C GLY A 20 10.63 -22.95 -4.01
N PRO A 21 11.69 -22.34 -3.44
CA PRO A 21 11.53 -21.35 -2.39
C PRO A 21 10.66 -20.23 -2.93
N ALA A 22 9.58 -19.89 -2.20
CA ALA A 22 8.78 -18.72 -2.48
C ALA A 22 9.72 -17.50 -2.43
N VAL A 23 10.09 -16.98 -3.60
CA VAL A 23 10.89 -15.76 -3.69
C VAL A 23 10.05 -14.67 -3.04
N ARG A 24 10.41 -14.31 -1.82
CA ARG A 24 9.89 -13.13 -1.14
C ARG A 24 10.28 -11.96 -2.04
N LYS A 25 9.28 -11.32 -2.64
CA LYS A 25 9.47 -10.16 -3.48
C LYS A 25 9.98 -9.05 -2.56
N GLU A 26 11.30 -8.90 -2.48
CA GLU A 26 11.91 -7.80 -1.74
C GLU A 26 11.49 -6.50 -2.43
N THR A 27 10.88 -5.62 -1.67
CA THR A 27 10.52 -4.28 -2.15
C THR A 27 11.83 -3.55 -2.47
N PRO A 28 12.03 -2.99 -3.67
CA PRO A 28 13.35 -2.51 -4.15
C PRO A 28 13.98 -1.39 -3.32
N LEU A 29 13.27 -0.81 -2.36
CA LEU A 29 13.69 0.34 -1.54
C LEU A 29 14.01 0.00 -0.07
N GLY A 30 14.11 -1.27 0.33
CA GLY A 30 14.31 -1.63 1.74
C GLY A 30 13.14 -1.20 2.65
N LEU A 31 11.95 -1.02 2.09
CA LEU A 31 10.76 -0.64 2.83
C LEU A 31 10.32 -1.78 3.74
N PRO A 32 9.77 -1.48 4.93
CA PRO A 32 9.23 -2.48 5.85
C PRO A 32 8.16 -3.36 5.18
N PRO A 33 8.02 -4.62 5.61
CA PRO A 33 6.90 -5.47 5.18
C PRO A 33 5.58 -4.75 5.51
N GLY A 34 4.56 -4.86 4.65
CA GLY A 34 3.27 -4.18 4.85
C GLY A 34 3.23 -2.73 4.39
N THR A 35 4.32 -2.21 3.81
CA THR A 35 4.34 -0.88 3.21
C THR A 35 4.02 -0.96 1.72
N PHE A 36 3.09 -0.11 1.27
CA PHE A 36 2.76 0.06 -0.13
C PHE A 36 3.28 1.41 -0.63
N LEU A 37 4.03 1.39 -1.73
CA LEU A 37 4.62 2.58 -2.35
C LEU A 37 3.89 2.92 -3.64
N ILE A 38 3.52 4.20 -3.78
CA ILE A 38 3.11 4.81 -5.04
C ILE A 38 4.21 5.78 -5.44
N SER A 39 4.91 5.49 -6.53
CA SER A 39 6.03 6.30 -7.01
C SER A 39 5.55 7.49 -7.85
N ALA A 40 6.41 8.51 -8.00
CA ALA A 40 6.16 9.65 -8.88
C ALA A 40 5.79 9.22 -10.32
N GLU A 41 6.47 8.20 -10.85
CA GLU A 41 6.18 7.68 -12.18
C GLU A 41 4.77 7.10 -12.32
N GLN A 42 4.30 6.39 -11.28
CA GLN A 42 2.93 5.87 -11.26
C GLN A 42 1.91 7.01 -11.17
N ILE A 43 2.22 8.05 -10.38
CA ILE A 43 1.37 9.23 -10.23
C ILE A 43 1.25 9.99 -11.57
N GLU A 44 2.36 10.23 -12.25
CA GLU A 44 2.37 10.90 -13.56
C GLU A 44 1.58 10.11 -14.61
N LYS A 45 1.77 8.80 -14.66
CA LYS A 45 1.05 7.92 -15.59
C LYS A 45 -0.45 7.80 -15.30
N SER A 46 -0.87 8.06 -14.07
CA SER A 46 -2.28 7.96 -13.67
C SER A 46 -3.18 9.03 -14.29
N GLY A 47 -2.61 10.18 -14.65
CA GLY A 47 -3.37 11.35 -15.07
C GLY A 47 -4.22 11.97 -13.95
N ALA A 48 -3.97 11.61 -12.70
CA ALA A 48 -4.66 12.19 -11.55
C ALA A 48 -4.23 13.64 -11.34
N ASN A 49 -5.18 14.49 -10.94
CA ASN A 49 -4.90 15.90 -10.66
C ASN A 49 -4.61 16.18 -9.19
N THR A 50 -5.17 15.35 -8.28
CA THR A 50 -5.08 15.57 -6.83
C THR A 50 -4.60 14.32 -6.11
N ALA A 51 -4.07 14.50 -4.87
CA ALA A 51 -3.67 13.39 -4.02
C ALA A 51 -4.83 12.41 -3.76
N TRP A 52 -6.05 12.94 -3.62
CA TRP A 52 -7.25 12.13 -3.46
C TRP A 52 -7.44 11.17 -4.64
N GLN A 53 -7.34 11.68 -5.85
CA GLN A 53 -7.50 10.88 -7.07
C GLN A 53 -6.39 9.83 -7.22
N VAL A 54 -5.14 10.19 -6.86
CA VAL A 54 -4.03 9.23 -6.85
C VAL A 54 -4.32 8.07 -5.90
N LEU A 55 -4.72 8.36 -4.67
CA LEU A 55 -5.05 7.34 -3.67
C LEU A 55 -6.20 6.45 -4.15
N LYS A 56 -7.25 7.05 -4.72
CA LYS A 56 -8.41 6.33 -5.24
C LYS A 56 -8.05 5.33 -6.34
N GLN A 57 -7.10 5.69 -7.20
CA GLN A 57 -6.67 4.85 -8.32
C GLN A 57 -5.65 3.78 -7.90
N HIS A 58 -4.73 4.12 -6.99
CA HIS A 58 -3.55 3.29 -6.72
C HIS A 58 -3.54 2.62 -5.35
N ALA A 59 -4.46 2.95 -4.44
CA ALA A 59 -4.52 2.39 -3.09
C ALA A 59 -5.74 1.47 -2.87
N PRO A 60 -5.76 0.26 -3.48
CA PRO A 60 -6.92 -0.64 -3.42
C PRO A 60 -7.23 -1.16 -2.01
N MET A 61 -6.28 -1.05 -1.07
CA MET A 61 -6.46 -1.40 0.34
C MET A 61 -7.28 -0.36 1.11
N LEU A 62 -7.46 0.85 0.56
CA LEU A 62 -8.26 1.88 1.17
C LEU A 62 -9.70 1.84 0.64
N THR A 63 -10.64 2.19 1.50
CA THR A 63 -12.03 2.46 1.14
C THR A 63 -12.24 3.96 1.23
N MET A 64 -12.55 4.58 0.11
CA MET A 64 -12.67 6.03 0.00
C MET A 64 -14.11 6.39 -0.31
N ARG A 65 -14.67 7.35 0.44
CA ARG A 65 -16.02 7.84 0.25
C ARG A 65 -16.00 9.31 -0.11
N GLU A 66 -16.84 9.66 -1.07
CA GLU A 66 -17.05 11.01 -1.57
C GLU A 66 -18.49 11.46 -1.30
N ASP A 67 -18.69 12.75 -1.20
CA ASP A 67 -20.00 13.35 -1.23
C ASP A 67 -20.61 13.34 -2.65
N ARG A 68 -21.81 13.93 -2.81
CA ARG A 68 -22.49 14.02 -4.11
C ARG A 68 -21.73 14.89 -5.13
N ASN A 69 -20.83 15.73 -4.67
CA ASN A 69 -20.04 16.64 -5.50
C ASN A 69 -18.64 16.06 -5.81
N GLY A 70 -18.32 14.87 -5.29
CA GLY A 70 -17.03 14.21 -5.50
C GLY A 70 -15.95 14.62 -4.49
N HIS A 71 -16.28 15.37 -3.43
CA HIS A 71 -15.32 15.74 -2.40
C HIS A 71 -15.06 14.62 -1.39
N PRO A 72 -13.84 14.52 -0.87
CA PRO A 72 -13.46 13.57 0.15
C PRO A 72 -14.32 13.68 1.41
N VAL A 73 -14.91 12.58 1.86
CA VAL A 73 -15.67 12.53 3.13
C VAL A 73 -14.98 11.63 4.13
N SER A 74 -14.54 10.47 3.70
CA SER A 74 -13.86 9.55 4.60
C SER A 74 -12.90 8.62 3.88
N ILE A 75 -11.87 8.21 4.60
CA ILE A 75 -10.96 7.13 4.21
C ILE A 75 -11.01 6.09 5.31
N GLY A 76 -11.23 4.84 4.92
CA GLY A 76 -11.16 3.69 5.80
C GLY A 76 -10.25 2.63 5.21
N ARG A 77 -10.01 1.55 5.97
CA ARG A 77 -9.26 0.40 5.49
C ARG A 77 -10.21 -0.72 5.10
N ARG A 78 -9.96 -1.33 3.95
CA ARG A 78 -10.76 -2.46 3.48
C ARG A 78 -10.47 -3.70 4.33
N GLY A 79 -11.52 -4.34 4.85
CA GLY A 79 -11.44 -5.68 5.45
C GLY A 79 -11.31 -5.75 6.98
N ARG A 80 -11.32 -4.63 7.71
CA ARG A 80 -11.43 -4.61 9.17
C ARG A 80 -12.50 -3.63 9.61
N SER A 81 -13.55 -4.14 10.23
CA SER A 81 -14.58 -3.36 10.88
C SER A 81 -14.40 -3.51 12.38
N SER A 82 -13.82 -2.51 13.04
CA SER A 82 -13.82 -2.41 14.48
C SER A 82 -14.98 -1.54 14.91
N LEU A 83 -15.83 -2.04 15.81
CA LEU A 83 -16.99 -1.28 16.33
C LEU A 83 -16.56 -0.18 17.33
N VAL A 84 -15.30 -0.10 17.68
CA VAL A 84 -14.82 0.73 18.80
C VAL A 84 -13.68 1.68 18.43
N LEU A 85 -12.97 1.44 17.32
CA LEU A 85 -11.82 2.25 16.92
C LEU A 85 -12.14 3.03 15.66
N ASP A 86 -11.66 4.28 15.62
CA ASP A 86 -11.67 5.09 14.41
C ASP A 86 -10.86 4.37 13.33
N GLU A 87 -11.53 4.00 12.23
CA GLU A 87 -10.94 3.18 11.16
C GLU A 87 -10.16 4.03 10.15
N ALA A 88 -10.12 5.34 10.34
CA ALA A 88 -9.42 6.24 9.45
C ALA A 88 -7.91 6.12 9.66
N PRO A 89 -7.12 5.95 8.58
CA PRO A 89 -5.68 6.02 8.67
C PRO A 89 -5.22 7.45 9.00
N VAL A 90 -4.07 7.56 9.65
CA VAL A 90 -3.42 8.87 9.85
C VAL A 90 -2.87 9.35 8.51
N ILE A 91 -3.22 10.57 8.12
CA ILE A 91 -2.68 11.22 6.92
C ILE A 91 -1.56 12.16 7.34
N LEU A 92 -0.40 12.01 6.70
CA LEU A 92 0.76 12.87 6.90
C LEU A 92 1.17 13.48 5.56
N LEU A 93 1.31 14.81 5.53
CA LEU A 93 1.88 15.55 4.42
C LEU A 93 3.23 16.11 4.87
N ASP A 94 4.32 15.65 4.28
CA ASP A 94 5.70 16.01 4.65
C ASP A 94 5.97 15.89 6.16
N GLY A 95 5.35 14.89 6.81
CA GLY A 95 5.45 14.66 8.25
C GLY A 95 4.46 15.42 9.12
N VAL A 96 3.68 16.33 8.56
CA VAL A 96 2.64 17.07 9.28
C VAL A 96 1.30 16.35 9.16
N ARG A 97 0.61 16.15 10.28
CA ARG A 97 -0.71 15.51 10.29
C ARG A 97 -1.77 16.38 9.63
N VAL A 98 -2.48 15.81 8.68
CA VAL A 98 -3.61 16.41 7.99
C VAL A 98 -4.90 15.89 8.63
N PRO A 99 -5.63 16.72 9.37
CA PRO A 99 -6.82 16.27 10.10
C PRO A 99 -8.06 16.16 9.22
N ASP A 100 -8.06 16.82 8.07
CA ASP A 100 -9.21 16.91 7.17
C ASP A 100 -8.90 16.28 5.81
N PHE A 101 -9.72 15.32 5.40
CA PHE A 101 -9.57 14.66 4.09
C PHE A 101 -9.79 15.61 2.90
N HIS A 102 -10.54 16.69 3.08
CA HIS A 102 -10.71 17.72 2.04
C HIS A 102 -9.38 18.33 1.59
N ALA A 103 -8.39 18.38 2.48
CA ALA A 103 -7.05 18.85 2.11
C ALA A 103 -6.39 18.01 1.00
N LEU A 104 -6.78 16.74 0.84
CA LEU A 104 -6.24 15.87 -0.21
C LEU A 104 -6.67 16.29 -1.62
N ASP A 105 -7.79 17.02 -1.76
CA ASP A 105 -8.19 17.62 -3.03
C ASP A 105 -7.39 18.88 -3.37
N MET A 106 -6.75 19.49 -2.39
CA MET A 106 -5.93 20.70 -2.57
C MET A 106 -4.46 20.38 -2.89
N ILE A 107 -4.03 19.14 -2.66
CA ILE A 107 -2.67 18.69 -2.96
C ILE A 107 -2.61 18.26 -4.41
N GLU A 108 -1.88 19.01 -5.23
CA GLU A 108 -1.68 18.69 -6.64
C GLU A 108 -0.87 17.40 -6.82
N ALA A 109 -1.35 16.47 -7.63
CA ALA A 109 -0.66 15.20 -7.89
C ALA A 109 0.76 15.41 -8.45
N GLN A 110 0.96 16.46 -9.26
CA GLN A 110 2.27 16.78 -9.84
C GLN A 110 3.30 17.22 -8.81
N SER A 111 2.88 17.78 -7.67
CA SER A 111 3.78 18.16 -6.57
C SER A 111 4.23 16.97 -5.73
N ILE A 112 3.56 15.82 -5.86
CA ILE A 112 3.86 14.64 -5.05
C ILE A 112 5.09 13.92 -5.60
N LEU A 113 6.05 13.63 -4.71
CA LEU A 113 7.23 12.82 -5.00
C LEU A 113 6.92 11.33 -4.87
N LEU A 114 6.26 10.95 -3.78
CA LEU A 114 5.84 9.59 -3.50
C LEU A 114 4.75 9.56 -2.42
N ILE A 115 4.01 8.45 -2.37
CA ILE A 115 3.08 8.14 -1.28
C ILE A 115 3.47 6.79 -0.69
N LEU A 116 3.63 6.73 0.64
CA LEU A 116 3.83 5.49 1.38
C LEU A 116 2.57 5.21 2.21
N ILE A 117 2.07 3.98 2.10
CA ILE A 117 0.93 3.53 2.89
C ILE A 117 1.43 2.40 3.78
N TYR A 118 1.48 2.68 5.08
CA TYR A 118 1.84 1.70 6.10
C TYR A 118 0.59 0.98 6.58
N ASP A 119 0.72 -0.30 6.87
CA ASP A 119 -0.35 -1.01 7.56
C ASP A 119 -0.41 -0.64 9.05
N GLY A 120 -1.38 -1.23 9.80
CA GLY A 120 -1.54 -0.87 11.22
C GLY A 120 -0.37 -1.31 12.09
N VAL A 121 0.39 -2.33 11.70
CA VAL A 121 1.53 -2.82 12.48
C VAL A 121 2.71 -1.85 12.33
N GLU A 122 3.07 -1.54 11.11
CA GLU A 122 4.11 -0.56 10.82
C GLU A 122 3.69 0.84 11.27
N GLY A 123 2.42 1.20 11.02
CA GLY A 123 1.86 2.48 11.46
C GLY A 123 2.04 2.69 12.95
N THR A 124 1.65 1.73 13.78
CA THR A 124 1.82 1.84 15.25
C THR A 124 3.28 1.83 15.67
N THR A 125 4.14 1.10 14.96
CA THR A 125 5.56 1.00 15.28
C THR A 125 6.27 2.35 15.09
N TYR A 126 5.94 3.08 14.02
CA TYR A 126 6.61 4.34 13.67
C TYR A 126 5.89 5.59 14.16
N TYR A 127 4.57 5.55 14.30
CA TYR A 127 3.73 6.74 14.54
C TYR A 127 2.86 6.62 15.79
N GLY A 128 2.99 5.52 16.55
CA GLY A 128 2.29 5.33 17.81
C GLY A 128 0.88 4.76 17.68
N THR A 129 0.18 4.67 18.81
CA THR A 129 -1.11 3.96 18.91
C THR A 129 -2.25 4.58 18.09
N ASP A 130 -2.15 5.85 17.74
CA ASP A 130 -3.15 6.53 16.90
C ASP A 130 -3.15 6.01 15.46
N ALA A 131 -2.07 5.33 15.05
CA ALA A 131 -1.88 4.81 13.71
C ALA A 131 -2.30 3.32 13.56
N VAL A 132 -3.13 2.81 14.44
CA VAL A 132 -3.62 1.41 14.42
C VAL A 132 -4.34 1.05 13.11
N SER A 133 -4.95 2.02 12.46
CA SER A 133 -5.61 1.86 11.16
C SER A 133 -4.67 2.09 9.97
N GLY A 134 -3.39 2.30 10.25
CA GLY A 134 -2.34 2.57 9.26
C GLY A 134 -2.03 4.05 9.09
N VAL A 135 -1.07 4.32 8.22
CA VAL A 135 -0.62 5.69 7.91
C VAL A 135 -0.52 5.86 6.41
N VAL A 136 -0.99 6.99 5.91
CA VAL A 136 -0.75 7.45 4.54
C VAL A 136 0.21 8.63 4.61
N LEU A 137 1.46 8.41 4.24
CA LEU A 137 2.50 9.45 4.19
C LEU A 137 2.64 9.95 2.77
N ILE A 138 2.32 11.21 2.55
CA ILE A 138 2.50 11.91 1.27
C ILE A 138 3.76 12.76 1.40
N LYS A 139 4.70 12.56 0.50
CA LYS A 139 5.89 13.41 0.37
C LYS A 139 5.81 14.23 -0.90
N THR A 140 6.01 15.54 -0.76
CA THR A 140 6.07 16.45 -1.90
C THR A 140 7.50 16.60 -2.41
N LYS A 141 7.65 17.09 -3.64
CA LYS A 141 8.95 17.38 -4.26
C LYS A 141 9.70 18.50 -3.54
N ASP A 142 8.96 19.44 -2.96
CA ASP A 142 9.51 20.59 -2.24
C ASP A 142 9.81 20.26 -0.76
N GLY A 143 9.12 19.25 -0.20
CA GLY A 143 9.31 18.75 1.16
C GLY A 143 10.55 17.86 1.35
N GLN A 144 11.51 17.90 0.45
CA GLN A 144 12.76 17.11 0.51
C GLN A 144 13.77 17.61 1.55
N SER A 145 13.36 18.07 2.70
CA SER A 145 14.29 18.16 3.83
C SER A 145 14.35 16.79 4.51
N LEU A 146 15.42 16.09 4.19
CA LEU A 146 15.87 14.91 4.93
C LEU A 146 16.27 15.27 6.35
#